data_1d91b7884cfc37f7975664cb373106df
#
_entry.id   1d91b7884cfc37f7975664cb373106df
#
_cell.length_a   1.000
_cell.length_b   1.000
_cell.length_c   1.000
_cell.angle_alpha   90.00
_cell.angle_beta   90.00
_cell.angle_gamma   90.00
#
_symmetry.space_group_name_H-M   'P 1'
#
loop_
_entity.id
_entity.type
_entity.pdbx_description
1 polymer ?
#
loop_
_entity_poly.entity_id
_entity_poly.type
_entity_poly.pdbx_seq_one_letter_code
_entity_poly.pdbx_strand_id
1 'polypeptide(L)'
;ILILNQQTVTAYLDKGNEVQVALVDFTFKTKKLLFATNGFANELTKGAVHPARAQVLITESIQNLVIKGAFHLDKGYYYFRNIGDRILLGGGRNLDFEAENTSEFGQTEIIQKKLEQLLKEVILPNQDFQIEHRWSGIMGVGSSKNPIVSQLSDNVYCGVRLGGMGVAIGSLIGTELADLV
;
A
#
# COMPACT_ATOMS: atom_id res chain seq x y z
N ILE A 1 0.48 11.62 -21.71
CA ILE A 1 1.22 11.50 -20.42
C ILE A 1 2.44 10.64 -20.68
N LEU A 2 3.63 11.14 -20.33
CA LEU A 2 4.88 10.37 -20.34
C LEU A 2 5.00 9.60 -19.02
N ILE A 3 5.30 8.30 -19.09
CA ILE A 3 5.55 7.44 -17.93
C ILE A 3 7.01 6.97 -18.03
N LEU A 4 7.79 7.24 -16.97
CA LEU A 4 9.16 6.77 -16.83
C LEU A 4 9.17 5.59 -15.85
N ASN A 5 9.32 4.38 -16.37
CA ASN A 5 9.41 3.16 -15.57
C ASN A 5 10.84 2.94 -15.05
N GLN A 6 10.97 2.24 -13.91
CA GLN A 6 12.24 1.86 -13.30
C GLN A 6 13.16 3.06 -12.99
N GLN A 7 12.56 4.21 -12.70
CA GLN A 7 13.28 5.41 -12.34
C GLN A 7 13.02 5.75 -10.87
N THR A 8 14.08 5.92 -10.11
CA THR A 8 14.00 6.34 -8.71
C THR A 8 14.37 7.81 -8.61
N VAL A 9 13.47 8.61 -8.01
CA VAL A 9 13.79 9.98 -7.61
C VAL A 9 14.68 9.92 -6.37
N THR A 10 15.90 10.44 -6.47
CA THR A 10 16.91 10.42 -5.41
C THR A 10 16.95 11.73 -4.61
N ALA A 11 16.59 12.85 -5.24
CA ALA A 11 16.54 14.16 -4.61
C ALA A 11 15.65 15.11 -5.40
N TYR A 12 15.23 16.19 -4.75
CA TYR A 12 14.63 17.34 -5.42
C TYR A 12 15.05 18.65 -4.75
N LEU A 13 14.98 19.74 -5.50
CA LEU A 13 15.25 21.09 -5.02
C LEU A 13 14.23 22.05 -5.61
N ASP A 14 13.39 22.64 -4.76
CA ASP A 14 12.49 23.73 -5.14
C ASP A 14 13.27 25.06 -5.13
N LYS A 15 13.32 25.74 -6.29
CA LYS A 15 14.02 27.02 -6.48
C LYS A 15 13.07 28.21 -6.51
N GLY A 16 11.80 28.01 -6.20
CA GLY A 16 10.75 29.02 -6.25
C GLY A 16 10.15 29.24 -7.65
N ASN A 17 10.94 29.20 -8.70
CA ASN A 17 10.48 29.34 -10.09
C ASN A 17 10.42 27.99 -10.86
N GLU A 18 11.14 27.02 -10.40
CA GLU A 18 11.19 25.65 -10.95
C GLU A 18 11.59 24.65 -9.85
N VAL A 19 11.24 23.40 -10.02
CA VAL A 19 11.74 22.28 -9.21
C VAL A 19 12.73 21.46 -10.03
N GLN A 20 13.92 21.29 -9.52
CA GLN A 20 14.90 20.37 -10.06
C GLN A 20 14.71 19.00 -9.42
N VAL A 21 14.56 17.96 -10.23
CA VAL A 21 14.33 16.57 -9.79
C VAL A 21 15.46 15.70 -10.27
N ALA A 22 16.18 15.08 -9.35
CA ALA A 22 17.27 14.17 -9.64
C ALA A 22 16.79 12.70 -9.60
N LEU A 23 17.12 11.95 -10.62
CA LEU A 23 17.02 10.50 -10.70
C LEU A 23 18.42 9.89 -10.64
N VAL A 24 18.52 8.57 -10.65
CA VAL A 24 19.82 7.90 -10.62
C VAL A 24 20.67 8.31 -11.82
N ASP A 25 20.11 8.36 -13.02
CA ASP A 25 20.85 8.53 -14.26
C ASP A 25 20.81 9.93 -14.84
N PHE A 26 19.85 10.76 -14.47
CA PHE A 26 19.68 12.12 -15.01
C PHE A 26 18.88 13.03 -14.08
N THR A 27 18.86 14.31 -14.44
CA THR A 27 18.11 15.35 -13.74
C THR A 27 17.19 16.06 -14.74
N PHE A 28 15.97 16.38 -14.35
CA PHE A 28 15.07 17.22 -15.13
C PHE A 28 14.50 18.37 -14.30
N LYS A 29 13.85 19.31 -14.97
CA LYS A 29 13.20 20.46 -14.37
C LYS A 29 11.70 20.41 -14.63
N THR A 30 10.93 20.82 -13.64
CA THR A 30 9.48 20.93 -13.75
C THR A 30 8.98 22.19 -13.04
N LYS A 31 7.78 22.66 -13.39
CA LYS A 31 7.13 23.77 -12.69
C LYS A 31 6.56 23.33 -11.34
N LYS A 32 6.03 22.12 -11.28
CA LYS A 32 5.37 21.58 -10.08
C LYS A 32 5.80 20.13 -9.88
N LEU A 33 5.91 19.71 -8.64
CA LEU A 33 6.22 18.33 -8.24
C LEU A 33 5.16 17.83 -7.25
N LEU A 34 4.54 16.71 -7.58
CA LEU A 34 3.53 16.07 -6.74
C LEU A 34 4.02 14.70 -6.27
N PHE A 35 4.08 14.51 -4.97
CA PHE A 35 4.41 13.23 -4.36
C PHE A 35 3.15 12.41 -4.08
N ALA A 36 3.05 11.24 -4.69
CA ALA A 36 2.01 10.25 -4.44
C ALA A 36 2.62 8.90 -3.99
N THR A 37 3.77 8.96 -3.32
CA THR A 37 4.60 7.79 -2.95
C THR A 37 4.10 7.01 -1.74
N ASN A 38 3.02 7.48 -1.10
CA ASN A 38 2.30 6.86 0.01
C ASN A 38 3.24 6.33 1.12
N GLY A 39 3.44 5.00 1.23
CA GLY A 39 4.28 4.37 2.27
C GLY A 39 5.76 4.79 2.25
N PHE A 40 6.22 5.36 1.16
CA PHE A 40 7.61 5.83 0.99
C PHE A 40 7.76 7.34 1.25
N ALA A 41 6.77 7.99 1.84
CA ALA A 41 6.76 9.44 2.08
C ALA A 41 7.27 9.84 3.48
N ASN A 42 7.92 8.97 4.23
CA ASN A 42 8.33 9.24 5.62
C ASN A 42 9.21 10.49 5.74
N GLU A 43 10.26 10.58 4.97
CA GLU A 43 11.19 11.73 4.99
C GLU A 43 10.51 13.03 4.53
N LEU A 44 9.68 12.96 3.47
CA LEU A 44 8.96 14.11 2.94
C LEU A 44 7.97 14.69 3.95
N THR A 45 7.39 13.86 4.80
CA THR A 45 6.35 14.23 5.77
C THR A 45 6.89 14.41 7.19
N LYS A 46 8.22 14.42 7.36
CA LYS A 46 8.90 14.54 8.67
C LYS A 46 8.37 13.53 9.70
N GLY A 47 8.15 12.30 9.26
CA GLY A 47 7.67 11.22 10.11
C GLY A 47 6.15 11.17 10.32
N ALA A 48 5.35 11.99 9.65
CA ALA A 48 3.89 11.91 9.75
C ALA A 48 3.30 10.70 8.98
N VAL A 49 4.08 10.10 8.07
CA VAL A 49 3.78 8.85 7.38
C VAL A 49 4.86 7.83 7.69
N HIS A 50 4.45 6.66 8.14
CA HIS A 50 5.36 5.53 8.37
C HIS A 50 5.04 4.39 7.39
N PRO A 51 6.04 3.69 6.86
CA PRO A 51 5.81 2.51 6.07
C PRO A 51 5.27 1.38 6.94
N ALA A 52 4.33 0.63 6.40
CA ALA A 52 3.76 -0.54 7.05
C ALA A 52 3.53 -1.64 6.04
N ARG A 53 4.21 -2.77 6.20
CA ARG A 53 4.05 -3.92 5.34
C ARG A 53 2.73 -4.62 5.61
N ALA A 54 1.99 -4.93 4.56
CA ALA A 54 0.79 -5.77 4.57
C ALA A 54 1.05 -7.01 3.72
N GLN A 55 0.77 -8.18 4.29
CA GLN A 55 1.01 -9.47 3.64
C GLN A 55 -0.30 -10.09 3.17
N VAL A 56 -0.24 -10.76 2.05
CA VAL A 56 -1.37 -11.45 1.45
C VAL A 56 -0.94 -12.78 0.84
N LEU A 57 -1.91 -13.66 0.68
CA LEU A 57 -1.81 -14.87 -0.12
C LEU A 57 -3.05 -15.03 -1.00
N ILE A 58 -2.92 -15.83 -2.04
CA ILE A 58 -4.03 -16.26 -2.89
C ILE A 58 -3.93 -17.76 -3.12
N THR A 59 -5.09 -18.43 -3.10
CA THR A 59 -5.17 -19.87 -3.40
C THR A 59 -5.10 -20.12 -4.90
N GLU A 60 -4.77 -21.34 -5.27
CA GLU A 60 -5.13 -21.87 -6.58
C GLU A 60 -6.66 -21.88 -6.75
N SER A 61 -7.10 -22.21 -7.96
CA SER A 61 -8.51 -22.41 -8.29
C SER A 61 -9.14 -23.50 -7.40
N ILE A 62 -10.25 -23.17 -6.76
CA ILE A 62 -10.98 -24.06 -5.86
C ILE A 62 -12.27 -24.52 -6.55
N GLN A 63 -12.40 -25.82 -6.74
CA GLN A 63 -13.57 -26.39 -7.38
C GLN A 63 -14.83 -26.13 -6.55
N ASN A 64 -15.89 -25.64 -7.19
CA ASN A 64 -17.18 -25.33 -6.56
C ASN A 64 -17.10 -24.32 -5.40
N LEU A 65 -16.22 -23.34 -5.48
CA LEU A 65 -16.12 -22.27 -4.48
C LEU A 65 -17.46 -21.50 -4.37
N VAL A 66 -18.11 -21.62 -3.20
CA VAL A 66 -19.40 -20.94 -2.94
C VAL A 66 -19.25 -19.54 -2.33
N ILE A 67 -18.08 -19.23 -1.80
CA ILE A 67 -17.80 -17.93 -1.17
C ILE A 67 -17.75 -16.84 -2.24
N LYS A 68 -18.61 -15.83 -2.09
CA LYS A 68 -18.65 -14.65 -2.98
C LYS A 68 -18.79 -13.39 -2.15
N GLY A 69 -17.91 -12.41 -2.38
CA GLY A 69 -17.94 -11.13 -1.70
C GLY A 69 -16.63 -10.78 -1.01
N ALA A 70 -16.64 -9.68 -0.26
CA ALA A 70 -15.54 -9.19 0.56
C ALA A 70 -15.91 -9.28 2.04
N PHE A 71 -15.00 -9.78 2.84
CA PHE A 71 -15.21 -10.08 4.25
C PHE A 71 -14.08 -9.53 5.09
N HIS A 72 -14.41 -9.14 6.34
CA HIS A 72 -13.45 -8.76 7.36
C HIS A 72 -13.59 -9.67 8.58
N LEU A 73 -12.46 -9.99 9.21
CA LEU A 73 -12.36 -10.74 10.45
C LEU A 73 -11.56 -9.94 11.48
N ASP A 74 -11.78 -10.24 12.75
CA ASP A 74 -11.01 -9.69 13.87
C ASP A 74 -10.85 -8.16 13.78
N LYS A 75 -11.98 -7.44 13.81
CA LYS A 75 -12.02 -5.96 13.76
C LYS A 75 -11.34 -5.35 12.52
N GLY A 76 -11.23 -6.12 11.43
CA GLY A 76 -10.60 -5.68 10.19
C GLY A 76 -9.09 -5.95 10.10
N TYR A 77 -8.51 -6.65 11.07
CA TYR A 77 -7.11 -7.09 10.98
C TYR A 77 -6.87 -8.13 9.91
N TYR A 78 -7.91 -8.89 9.51
CA TYR A 78 -7.86 -9.80 8.39
C TYR A 78 -8.99 -9.48 7.42
N TYR A 79 -8.73 -9.66 6.15
CA TYR A 79 -9.71 -9.46 5.09
C TYR A 79 -9.53 -10.51 4.01
N PHE A 80 -10.64 -10.97 3.46
CA PHE A 80 -10.59 -11.89 2.33
C PHE A 80 -11.74 -11.62 1.35
N ARG A 81 -11.54 -12.06 0.13
CA ARG A 81 -12.56 -12.07 -0.90
C ARG A 81 -12.30 -13.19 -1.90
N ASN A 82 -13.30 -13.54 -2.67
CA ASN A 82 -13.07 -14.34 -3.85
C ASN A 82 -12.53 -13.48 -5.02
N ILE A 83 -11.69 -14.09 -5.85
CA ILE A 83 -11.28 -13.60 -7.17
C ILE A 83 -11.56 -14.73 -8.15
N GLY A 84 -12.73 -14.68 -8.82
CA GLY A 84 -13.23 -15.82 -9.55
C GLY A 84 -13.50 -16.99 -8.61
N ASP A 85 -12.78 -18.07 -8.81
CA ASP A 85 -12.83 -19.33 -8.03
C ASP A 85 -11.65 -19.47 -7.04
N ARG A 86 -10.97 -18.38 -6.70
CA ARG A 86 -9.83 -18.33 -5.76
C ARG A 86 -10.19 -17.50 -4.54
N ILE A 87 -9.51 -17.73 -3.43
CA ILE A 87 -9.58 -16.86 -2.24
C ILE A 87 -8.28 -16.07 -2.10
N LEU A 88 -8.43 -14.75 -2.10
CA LEU A 88 -7.40 -13.81 -1.67
C LEU A 88 -7.64 -13.49 -0.20
N LEU A 89 -6.62 -13.70 0.64
CA LEU A 89 -6.65 -13.42 2.08
C LEU A 89 -5.42 -12.59 2.47
N GLY A 90 -5.63 -11.55 3.24
CA GLY A 90 -4.57 -10.70 3.75
C GLY A 90 -4.82 -10.22 5.18
N GLY A 91 -3.79 -9.61 5.76
CA GLY A 91 -3.84 -9.05 7.11
C GLY A 91 -2.81 -9.64 8.05
N GLY A 92 -3.12 -9.65 9.35
CA GLY A 92 -2.26 -10.24 10.40
C GLY A 92 -1.12 -9.34 10.88
N ARG A 93 -1.02 -8.09 10.42
CA ARG A 93 0.01 -7.14 10.88
C ARG A 93 0.00 -6.95 12.41
N ASN A 94 -1.15 -7.10 13.05
CA ASN A 94 -1.32 -7.01 14.49
C ASN A 94 -0.59 -8.10 15.30
N LEU A 95 -0.10 -9.14 14.65
CA LEU A 95 0.70 -10.18 15.30
C LEU A 95 2.13 -9.71 15.61
N ASP A 96 2.65 -8.80 14.79
CA ASP A 96 3.98 -8.22 14.98
C ASP A 96 4.07 -6.85 14.30
N PHE A 97 3.55 -5.83 14.97
CA PHE A 97 3.59 -4.47 14.45
C PHE A 97 5.01 -3.94 14.27
N GLU A 98 5.94 -4.36 15.10
CA GLU A 98 7.32 -3.90 15.06
C GLU A 98 8.02 -4.39 13.79
N ALA A 99 7.98 -5.68 13.54
CA ALA A 99 8.57 -6.27 12.32
C ALA A 99 7.87 -5.81 11.02
N GLU A 100 6.59 -5.45 11.10
CA GLU A 100 5.82 -4.98 9.94
C GLU A 100 5.87 -3.44 9.74
N ASN A 101 6.56 -2.69 10.62
CA ASN A 101 6.89 -1.27 10.41
C ASN A 101 8.15 -1.13 9.54
N THR A 102 8.03 -1.48 8.28
CA THR A 102 9.15 -1.50 7.33
C THR A 102 8.72 -1.09 5.94
N SER A 103 9.64 -0.52 5.17
CA SER A 103 9.52 -0.27 3.73
C SER A 103 10.00 -1.44 2.85
N GLU A 104 10.50 -2.50 3.47
CA GLU A 104 10.99 -3.69 2.76
C GLU A 104 9.84 -4.64 2.43
N PHE A 105 9.82 -5.13 1.19
CA PHE A 105 8.93 -6.20 0.79
C PHE A 105 9.38 -7.53 1.40
N GLY A 106 8.45 -8.45 1.51
CA GLY A 106 8.73 -9.80 2.02
C GLY A 106 7.57 -10.37 2.82
N GLN A 107 7.76 -11.57 3.35
CA GLN A 107 6.78 -12.27 4.19
C GLN A 107 7.45 -12.70 5.49
N THR A 108 6.65 -12.77 6.57
CA THR A 108 7.05 -13.32 7.85
C THR A 108 6.27 -14.62 8.13
N GLU A 109 6.97 -15.58 8.71
CA GLU A 109 6.41 -16.89 8.96
C GLU A 109 5.18 -16.83 9.89
N ILE A 110 5.23 -15.97 10.91
CA ILE A 110 4.13 -15.81 11.88
C ILE A 110 2.83 -15.37 11.20
N ILE A 111 2.90 -14.41 10.27
CA ILE A 111 1.73 -13.92 9.55
C ILE A 111 1.25 -14.96 8.54
N GLN A 112 2.15 -15.54 7.75
CA GLN A 112 1.77 -16.50 6.73
C GLN A 112 1.14 -17.76 7.32
N LYS A 113 1.68 -18.30 8.41
CA LYS A 113 1.08 -19.41 9.14
C LYS A 113 -0.32 -19.08 9.66
N LYS A 114 -0.52 -17.86 10.18
CA LYS A 114 -1.84 -17.43 10.64
C LYS A 114 -2.84 -17.31 9.51
N LEU A 115 -2.45 -16.79 8.37
CA LEU A 115 -3.32 -16.70 7.19
C LEU A 115 -3.72 -18.12 6.70
N GLU A 116 -2.78 -19.07 6.64
CA GLU A 116 -3.07 -20.47 6.30
C GLU A 116 -4.01 -21.12 7.31
N GLN A 117 -3.78 -20.89 8.61
CA GLN A 117 -4.66 -21.38 9.66
C GLN A 117 -6.10 -20.86 9.47
N LEU A 118 -6.27 -19.56 9.18
CA LEU A 118 -7.59 -18.98 8.94
C LEU A 118 -8.27 -19.57 7.70
N LEU A 119 -7.52 -19.83 6.62
CA LEU A 119 -8.06 -20.54 5.46
C LEU A 119 -8.57 -21.91 5.87
N LYS A 120 -7.75 -22.71 6.54
CA LYS A 120 -8.04 -24.09 6.88
C LYS A 120 -9.16 -24.24 7.90
N GLU A 121 -9.19 -23.40 8.92
CA GLU A 121 -10.08 -23.57 10.08
C GLU A 121 -11.38 -22.79 9.98
N VAL A 122 -11.36 -21.66 9.25
CA VAL A 122 -12.49 -20.70 9.26
C VAL A 122 -13.10 -20.49 7.88
N ILE A 123 -12.27 -20.25 6.87
CA ILE A 123 -12.76 -19.84 5.55
C ILE A 123 -13.12 -21.04 4.69
N LEU A 124 -12.29 -22.08 4.70
CA LEU A 124 -12.41 -23.30 3.88
C LEU A 124 -12.31 -24.59 4.73
N PRO A 125 -13.09 -24.74 5.83
CA PRO A 125 -12.85 -25.81 6.83
C PRO A 125 -13.03 -27.23 6.31
N ASN A 126 -13.73 -27.40 5.19
CA ASN A 126 -14.01 -28.73 4.60
C ASN A 126 -13.59 -28.80 3.13
N GLN A 127 -12.63 -27.97 2.72
CA GLN A 127 -12.25 -27.84 1.33
C GLN A 127 -10.73 -27.86 1.21
N ASP A 128 -10.22 -28.69 0.33
CA ASP A 128 -8.79 -28.72 0.02
C ASP A 128 -8.43 -27.48 -0.80
N PHE A 129 -7.28 -26.91 -0.51
CA PHE A 129 -6.73 -25.78 -1.24
C PHE A 129 -5.20 -25.84 -1.28
N GLN A 130 -4.63 -25.18 -2.25
CA GLN A 130 -3.20 -24.89 -2.32
C GLN A 130 -2.98 -23.38 -2.45
N ILE A 131 -1.84 -22.92 -1.97
CA ILE A 131 -1.46 -21.51 -2.10
C ILE A 131 -0.67 -21.33 -3.39
N GLU A 132 -1.17 -20.49 -4.29
CA GLU A 132 -0.50 -20.20 -5.56
C GLU A 132 0.56 -19.11 -5.40
N HIS A 133 0.20 -17.99 -4.75
CA HIS A 133 1.11 -16.86 -4.57
C HIS A 133 1.00 -16.26 -3.17
N ARG A 134 2.13 -15.66 -2.75
CA ARG A 134 2.26 -14.83 -1.56
C ARG A 134 3.02 -13.57 -1.93
N TRP A 135 2.56 -12.43 -1.44
CA TRP A 135 3.26 -11.17 -1.63
C TRP A 135 2.99 -10.20 -0.49
N SER A 136 3.63 -9.06 -0.53
CA SER A 136 3.37 -7.96 0.38
C SER A 136 3.28 -6.63 -0.38
N GLY A 137 2.67 -5.65 0.27
CA GLY A 137 2.63 -4.26 -0.15
C GLY A 137 3.00 -3.34 0.99
N ILE A 138 3.46 -2.13 0.68
CA ILE A 138 3.82 -1.13 1.69
C ILE A 138 2.74 -0.06 1.74
N MET A 139 2.09 0.02 2.89
CA MET A 139 1.08 1.04 3.19
C MET A 139 1.75 2.27 3.81
N GLY A 140 1.17 3.45 3.60
CA GLY A 140 1.48 4.65 4.37
C GLY A 140 0.51 4.78 5.54
N VAL A 141 0.99 4.60 6.76
CA VAL A 141 0.21 4.72 7.99
C VAL A 141 0.72 5.88 8.85
N GLY A 142 -0.04 6.28 9.86
CA GLY A 142 0.36 7.34 10.78
C GLY A 142 -0.48 7.34 12.05
N SER A 143 -0.37 8.37 12.86
CA SER A 143 -1.13 8.54 14.11
C SER A 143 -2.65 8.70 13.88
N SER A 144 -3.06 9.07 12.69
CA SER A 144 -4.46 9.17 12.29
C SER A 144 -4.73 8.43 10.99
N LYS A 145 -6.00 8.10 10.74
CA LYS A 145 -6.45 7.45 9.49
C LYS A 145 -6.72 8.45 8.36
N ASN A 146 -6.64 9.76 8.62
CA ASN A 146 -6.89 10.76 7.58
C ASN A 146 -5.71 10.82 6.61
N PRO A 147 -5.94 10.89 5.31
CA PRO A 147 -4.91 11.19 4.33
C PRO A 147 -4.23 12.54 4.60
N ILE A 148 -3.07 12.74 4.02
CA ILE A 148 -2.39 14.04 3.99
C ILE A 148 -2.44 14.52 2.54
N VAL A 149 -3.09 15.68 2.33
CA VAL A 149 -3.05 16.42 1.08
C VAL A 149 -2.55 17.82 1.44
N SER A 150 -1.35 18.16 1.01
CA SER A 150 -0.73 19.43 1.43
C SER A 150 0.33 19.91 0.47
N GLN A 151 0.56 21.24 0.52
CA GLN A 151 1.70 21.89 -0.06
C GLN A 151 2.90 21.76 0.90
N LEU A 152 4.06 21.34 0.39
CA LEU A 152 5.29 21.14 1.14
C LEU A 152 6.25 22.34 0.97
N SER A 153 6.25 22.96 -0.21
CA SER A 153 6.96 24.20 -0.54
C SER A 153 6.26 24.88 -1.70
N ASP A 154 6.79 26.00 -2.23
CA ASP A 154 6.14 26.83 -3.25
C ASP A 154 5.66 26.04 -4.47
N ASN A 155 6.38 24.99 -4.85
CA ASN A 155 6.08 24.18 -6.04
C ASN A 155 6.00 22.68 -5.78
N VAL A 156 5.99 22.25 -4.52
CA VAL A 156 6.00 20.84 -4.15
C VAL A 156 4.80 20.50 -3.28
N TYR A 157 4.10 19.44 -3.63
CA TYR A 157 2.85 19.01 -3.02
C TYR A 157 2.88 17.49 -2.74
N CYS A 158 2.04 17.04 -1.83
CA CYS A 158 1.89 15.60 -1.59
C CYS A 158 0.43 15.18 -1.34
N GLY A 159 0.10 13.95 -1.80
CA GLY A 159 -1.12 13.22 -1.48
C GLY A 159 -0.74 11.81 -0.99
N VAL A 160 -0.73 11.61 0.34
CA VAL A 160 -0.14 10.40 0.96
C VAL A 160 -0.91 9.97 2.21
N ARG A 161 -0.50 8.90 2.87
CA ARG A 161 -1.10 8.31 4.08
C ARG A 161 -2.51 7.76 3.82
N LEU A 162 -2.63 6.88 2.82
CA LEU A 162 -3.92 6.26 2.47
C LEU A 162 -4.32 5.10 3.41
N GLY A 163 -3.43 4.66 4.29
CA GLY A 163 -3.73 3.75 5.41
C GLY A 163 -4.35 2.41 5.03
N GLY A 164 -4.06 1.85 3.86
CA GLY A 164 -4.69 0.64 3.33
C GLY A 164 -6.01 0.88 2.61
N MET A 165 -6.52 2.12 2.56
CA MET A 165 -7.77 2.48 1.88
C MET A 165 -7.57 3.06 0.47
N GLY A 166 -6.37 2.96 -0.09
CA GLY A 166 -6.00 3.62 -1.35
C GLY A 166 -6.92 3.31 -2.53
N VAL A 167 -7.41 2.08 -2.65
CA VAL A 167 -8.36 1.71 -3.72
C VAL A 167 -9.70 2.47 -3.59
N ALA A 168 -10.16 2.70 -2.36
CA ALA A 168 -11.43 3.37 -2.13
C ALA A 168 -11.34 4.89 -2.23
N ILE A 169 -10.25 5.49 -1.77
CA ILE A 169 -10.14 6.96 -1.63
C ILE A 169 -9.08 7.60 -2.54
N GLY A 170 -8.28 6.81 -3.24
CA GLY A 170 -7.12 7.32 -4.00
C GLY A 170 -7.50 8.29 -5.11
N SER A 171 -8.63 8.07 -5.79
CA SER A 171 -9.12 9.01 -6.81
C SER A 171 -9.53 10.36 -6.23
N LEU A 172 -10.21 10.36 -5.07
CA LEU A 172 -10.57 11.59 -4.36
C LEU A 172 -9.30 12.36 -3.95
N ILE A 173 -8.35 11.67 -3.31
CA ILE A 173 -7.09 12.28 -2.88
C ILE A 173 -6.27 12.81 -4.08
N GLY A 174 -6.32 12.09 -5.21
CA GLY A 174 -5.70 12.57 -6.46
C GLY A 174 -6.35 13.85 -6.99
N THR A 175 -7.68 13.96 -6.90
CA THR A 175 -8.41 15.19 -7.28
C THR A 175 -8.06 16.33 -6.33
N GLU A 176 -8.16 16.13 -5.01
CA GLU A 176 -7.79 17.16 -4.02
C GLU A 176 -6.33 17.64 -4.19
N LEU A 177 -5.40 16.71 -4.50
CA LEU A 177 -4.01 17.06 -4.77
C LEU A 177 -3.86 17.87 -6.06
N ALA A 178 -4.63 17.57 -7.10
CA ALA A 178 -4.62 18.31 -8.35
C ALA A 178 -5.21 19.73 -8.20
N ASP A 179 -6.22 19.88 -7.35
CA ASP A 179 -6.87 21.18 -7.09
C ASP A 179 -5.96 22.16 -6.30
N LEU A 180 -4.89 21.66 -5.66
CA LEU A 180 -3.88 22.50 -4.98
C LEU A 180 -2.87 23.14 -5.96
N VAL A 181 -2.79 22.72 -7.22
CA VAL A 181 -1.74 23.06 -8.18
C VAL A 181 -2.24 24.03 -9.24
#